data_6bbb90c8a20e241358e96eb4b476bf08
#
_entry.id   6bbb90c8a20e241358e96eb4b476bf08
#
_cell.length_a   1.000
_cell.length_b   1.000
_cell.length_c   1.000
_cell.angle_alpha   90.00
_cell.angle_beta   90.00
_cell.angle_gamma   90.00
#
_symmetry.space_group_name_H-M   'P 1'
#
loop_
_entity.id
_entity.type
_entity.pdbx_description
1 polymer ?
#
loop_
_entity_poly.entity_id
_entity_poly.type
_entity_poly.pdbx_seq_one_letter_code
_entity_poly.pdbx_strand_id
1 'polypeptide(L)'
;MSYRGRRRRNPVPVIIFILAVILIVLTLVLVSRLGLVDLGGLITNAKNVFSKNTSEPIVTVEPVETTVIPTAPPTPAPTPFPEPSVENSSYRFSAGGRSFTGSVIKIAGTGGPDYVKLTELAPFLGSQMSRDTSGKVFSLNAGNEKLVFYPGELAFTAGSRTVSLSAAPVLCNKGNDLYVPVEDVLSALYPAKSMSSTTGAVEFSDFDPNFVIQKGRLIPIISYYNVGPGEGPDFRLLHHDSIIPEEFSAQMKYIHDNGFTTMTFEDLANLENVEKPVMLTFDGCFEDIYNIAWPVMKQYNIKATIFVWPDYIGQSSRLTEHQLKELAASDLISVQAAMESYTMLDYLSKEELSAIVSKAKSYVNTLTGRDPLAFAYSVGSINTMAKDYCASQFRFCVRRSSERPYDTSKDDGSVIYRYTIVRETPLEVFSLWLSKAK
;
A
#
# COMPACT_ATOMS: atom_id res chain seq x y z
N MET A 1 -5.26 -46.04 -42.09
CA MET A 1 -5.17 -44.84 -42.91
C MET A 1 -5.60 -43.65 -42.06
N SER A 2 -4.64 -42.84 -41.61
CA SER A 2 -4.87 -41.72 -40.69
C SER A 2 -4.79 -40.41 -41.47
N TYR A 3 -5.91 -39.68 -41.54
CA TYR A 3 -5.97 -38.35 -42.15
C TYR A 3 -5.53 -37.30 -41.14
N ARG A 4 -4.31 -36.73 -41.26
CA ARG A 4 -3.89 -35.54 -40.57
C ARG A 4 -4.42 -34.29 -41.25
N GLY A 5 -5.49 -33.67 -40.71
CA GLY A 5 -5.97 -32.38 -41.13
C GLY A 5 -4.99 -31.25 -40.78
N ARG A 6 -4.40 -30.60 -41.79
CA ARG A 6 -3.65 -29.34 -41.64
C ARG A 6 -4.64 -28.21 -41.24
N ARG A 7 -4.54 -27.72 -39.97
CA ARG A 7 -5.21 -26.45 -39.57
C ARG A 7 -4.60 -25.29 -40.39
N ARG A 8 -5.36 -24.74 -41.32
CA ARG A 8 -5.04 -23.45 -41.98
C ARG A 8 -5.10 -22.37 -40.89
N ARG A 9 -3.94 -21.73 -40.57
CA ARG A 9 -3.91 -20.53 -39.71
C ARG A 9 -4.64 -19.40 -40.45
N ASN A 10 -5.64 -18.80 -39.81
CA ASN A 10 -6.40 -17.66 -40.33
C ASN A 10 -5.45 -16.45 -40.43
N PRO A 11 -5.20 -15.86 -41.61
CA PRO A 11 -4.26 -14.76 -41.81
C PRO A 11 -4.80 -13.40 -41.36
N VAL A 12 -6.05 -13.30 -40.97
CA VAL A 12 -6.73 -12.04 -40.64
C VAL A 12 -6.02 -11.27 -39.48
N PRO A 13 -5.62 -11.90 -38.36
CA PRO A 13 -4.94 -11.14 -37.29
C PRO A 13 -3.54 -10.61 -37.69
N VAL A 14 -2.85 -11.30 -38.59
CA VAL A 14 -1.55 -10.85 -39.10
C VAL A 14 -1.71 -9.64 -40.02
N ILE A 15 -2.72 -9.66 -40.87
CA ILE A 15 -3.02 -8.55 -41.77
C ILE A 15 -3.43 -7.29 -40.97
N ILE A 16 -4.27 -7.43 -39.96
CA ILE A 16 -4.66 -6.33 -39.06
C ILE A 16 -3.43 -5.74 -38.37
N PHE A 17 -2.54 -6.58 -37.87
CA PHE A 17 -1.29 -6.12 -37.21
C PHE A 17 -0.40 -5.34 -38.21
N ILE A 18 -0.21 -5.83 -39.43
CA ILE A 18 0.58 -5.14 -40.44
C ILE A 18 -0.01 -3.77 -40.78
N LEU A 19 -1.35 -3.70 -40.95
CA LEU A 19 -2.04 -2.44 -41.26
C LEU A 19 -1.91 -1.43 -40.11
N ALA A 20 -1.99 -1.89 -38.85
CA ALA A 20 -1.80 -1.03 -37.68
C ALA A 20 -0.37 -0.46 -37.63
N VAL A 21 0.65 -1.26 -37.92
CA VAL A 21 2.05 -0.81 -37.96
C VAL A 21 2.25 0.21 -39.08
N ILE A 22 1.69 -0.03 -40.26
CA ILE A 22 1.76 0.92 -41.42
C ILE A 22 1.10 2.26 -41.03
N LEU A 23 -0.04 2.24 -40.36
CA LEU A 23 -0.74 3.45 -39.93
C LEU A 23 0.08 4.26 -38.93
N ILE A 24 0.72 3.59 -37.97
CA ILE A 24 1.61 4.24 -36.99
C ILE A 24 2.80 4.91 -37.68
N VAL A 25 3.44 4.21 -38.63
CA VAL A 25 4.57 4.77 -39.38
C VAL A 25 4.13 5.97 -40.22
N LEU A 26 2.98 5.91 -40.90
CA LEU A 26 2.46 7.03 -41.67
C LEU A 26 2.13 8.25 -40.78
N THR A 27 1.55 8.02 -39.59
CA THR A 27 1.28 9.10 -38.63
C THR A 27 2.57 9.75 -38.13
N LEU A 28 3.59 8.97 -37.81
CA LEU A 28 4.91 9.49 -37.38
C LEU A 28 5.58 10.32 -38.48
N VAL A 29 5.52 9.87 -39.72
CA VAL A 29 6.06 10.63 -40.88
C VAL A 29 5.28 11.94 -41.10
N LEU A 30 3.96 11.93 -40.95
CA LEU A 30 3.13 13.13 -41.09
C LEU A 30 3.45 14.15 -39.97
N VAL A 31 3.54 13.70 -38.72
CA VAL A 31 3.87 14.55 -37.56
C VAL A 31 5.27 15.14 -37.67
N SER A 32 6.23 14.37 -38.21
CA SER A 32 7.58 14.87 -38.53
C SER A 32 7.58 15.93 -39.65
N ARG A 33 6.79 15.74 -40.70
CA ARG A 33 6.64 16.72 -41.78
C ARG A 33 5.98 18.04 -41.34
N LEU A 34 5.14 17.97 -40.33
CA LEU A 34 4.50 19.13 -39.71
C LEU A 34 5.41 19.85 -38.69
N GLY A 35 6.65 19.38 -38.51
CA GLY A 35 7.63 20.00 -37.61
C GLY A 35 7.33 19.80 -36.12
N LEU A 36 6.39 18.91 -35.77
CA LEU A 36 5.99 18.63 -34.38
C LEU A 36 6.93 17.65 -33.66
N VAL A 37 7.69 16.83 -34.41
CA VAL A 37 8.69 15.89 -33.89
C VAL A 37 9.87 15.79 -34.84
N ASP A 38 11.09 15.95 -34.35
CA ASP A 38 12.33 15.71 -35.09
C ASP A 38 12.76 14.25 -35.05
N LEU A 39 12.32 13.48 -36.03
CA LEU A 39 12.70 12.06 -36.19
C LEU A 39 14.18 11.90 -36.59
N GLY A 40 14.80 12.92 -37.20
CA GLY A 40 16.24 12.89 -37.56
C GLY A 40 17.14 12.85 -36.32
N GLY A 41 16.83 13.67 -35.33
CA GLY A 41 17.56 13.73 -34.05
C GLY A 41 17.39 12.44 -33.23
N LEU A 42 16.23 11.83 -33.25
CA LEU A 42 15.94 10.55 -32.55
C LEU A 42 16.73 9.36 -33.16
N ILE A 43 16.85 9.29 -34.50
CA ILE A 43 17.58 8.23 -35.20
C ILE A 43 19.10 8.41 -34.98
N THR A 44 19.61 9.64 -34.94
CA THR A 44 21.01 9.92 -34.68
C THR A 44 21.41 9.57 -33.26
N ASN A 45 20.55 9.86 -32.26
CA ASN A 45 20.77 9.46 -30.89
C ASN A 45 20.72 7.92 -30.70
N ALA A 46 19.83 7.22 -31.35
CA ALA A 46 19.77 5.75 -31.32
C ALA A 46 21.04 5.12 -31.91
N LYS A 47 21.56 5.62 -33.03
CA LYS A 47 22.82 5.14 -33.63
C LYS A 47 24.01 5.35 -32.69
N ASN A 48 24.07 6.45 -31.96
CA ASN A 48 25.16 6.75 -31.03
C ASN A 48 25.12 5.88 -29.76
N VAL A 49 23.94 5.35 -29.36
CA VAL A 49 23.80 4.43 -28.26
C VAL A 49 24.23 3.00 -28.67
N PHE A 50 23.96 2.59 -29.90
CA PHE A 50 24.33 1.25 -30.41
C PHE A 50 25.79 1.15 -30.91
N SER A 51 26.49 2.25 -31.18
CA SER A 51 27.87 2.21 -31.68
C SER A 51 28.95 2.20 -30.59
N LYS A 52 28.58 2.21 -29.31
CA LYS A 52 29.53 2.21 -28.17
C LYS A 52 29.95 0.84 -27.65
N ASN A 53 29.54 -0.24 -28.28
CA ASN A 53 29.87 -1.60 -27.84
C ASN A 53 30.51 -2.42 -28.96
N THR A 54 31.68 -1.98 -29.50
CA THR A 54 32.56 -2.93 -30.22
C THR A 54 34.01 -2.43 -30.17
N SER A 55 34.85 -3.30 -29.63
CA SER A 55 36.31 -3.39 -29.77
C SER A 55 37.19 -2.30 -29.10
N GLU A 56 37.63 -2.58 -27.87
CA GLU A 56 38.92 -2.07 -27.41
C GLU A 56 40.05 -2.89 -28.04
N PRO A 57 41.13 -2.27 -28.56
CA PRO A 57 42.30 -2.95 -29.03
C PRO A 57 43.16 -3.43 -27.85
N ILE A 58 43.68 -4.65 -27.95
CA ILE A 58 44.65 -5.22 -27.02
C ILE A 58 45.92 -4.38 -27.07
N VAL A 59 46.19 -3.62 -26.00
CA VAL A 59 47.46 -2.92 -25.83
C VAL A 59 48.47 -3.89 -25.20
N THR A 60 49.53 -4.19 -25.96
CA THR A 60 50.69 -4.92 -25.46
C THR A 60 51.46 -3.99 -24.51
N VAL A 61 51.52 -4.40 -23.23
CA VAL A 61 52.21 -3.64 -22.18
C VAL A 61 53.69 -4.00 -22.19
N GLU A 62 54.55 -3.06 -22.50
CA GLU A 62 56.00 -3.15 -22.18
C GLU A 62 56.20 -2.98 -20.65
N PRO A 63 57.24 -3.60 -20.05
CA PRO A 63 57.44 -3.55 -18.61
C PRO A 63 57.86 -2.08 -18.20
N VAL A 64 56.98 -1.47 -17.38
CA VAL A 64 57.23 -0.16 -16.79
C VAL A 64 58.14 -0.31 -15.56
N GLU A 65 59.23 0.44 -15.57
CA GLU A 65 60.09 0.66 -14.38
C GLU A 65 59.29 1.14 -13.18
N THR A 66 59.60 0.54 -12.03
CA THR A 66 58.95 0.83 -10.71
C THR A 66 59.35 2.23 -10.28
N THR A 67 58.58 3.24 -10.66
CA THR A 67 58.63 4.56 -10.01
C THR A 67 57.87 4.48 -8.69
N VAL A 68 58.56 4.83 -7.62
CA VAL A 68 57.98 4.94 -6.25
C VAL A 68 56.86 5.97 -6.29
N ILE A 69 55.61 5.49 -6.11
CA ILE A 69 54.45 6.37 -6.00
C ILE A 69 54.57 7.15 -4.69
N PRO A 70 54.54 8.49 -4.71
CA PRO A 70 54.46 9.25 -3.47
C PRO A 70 53.23 8.86 -2.70
N THR A 71 53.38 8.48 -1.45
CA THR A 71 52.30 8.19 -0.52
C THR A 71 51.36 9.39 -0.48
N ALA A 72 50.12 9.24 -0.93
CA ALA A 72 49.12 10.28 -0.82
C ALA A 72 49.02 10.74 0.63
N PRO A 73 48.88 12.05 0.88
CA PRO A 73 48.66 12.51 2.25
C PRO A 73 47.46 11.81 2.87
N PRO A 74 47.49 11.49 4.15
CA PRO A 74 46.38 10.78 4.81
C PRO A 74 45.09 11.56 4.56
N THR A 75 44.08 10.86 4.05
CA THR A 75 42.73 11.40 3.88
C THR A 75 42.31 12.03 5.21
N PRO A 76 41.96 13.35 5.24
CA PRO A 76 41.52 13.95 6.49
C PRO A 76 40.40 13.14 7.08
N ALA A 77 40.47 12.88 8.38
CA ALA A 77 39.40 12.19 9.11
C ALA A 77 38.07 12.89 8.79
N PRO A 78 36.98 12.15 8.52
CA PRO A 78 35.71 12.75 8.21
C PRO A 78 35.36 13.74 9.32
N THR A 79 35.13 15.00 8.91
CA THR A 79 34.73 16.07 9.84
C THR A 79 33.47 15.58 10.55
N PRO A 80 33.44 15.52 11.91
CA PRO A 80 32.26 15.10 12.61
C PRO A 80 31.11 16.01 12.21
N PHE A 81 29.98 15.45 11.80
CA PHE A 81 28.77 16.23 11.56
C PHE A 81 28.48 17.04 12.84
N PRO A 82 28.18 18.34 12.73
CA PRO A 82 27.85 19.14 13.90
C PRO A 82 26.66 18.48 14.62
N GLU A 83 26.76 18.30 15.92
CA GLU A 83 25.65 17.75 16.69
C GLU A 83 24.44 18.68 16.57
N PRO A 84 23.25 18.14 16.27
CA PRO A 84 22.05 18.95 16.15
C PRO A 84 21.72 19.58 17.53
N SER A 85 21.32 20.84 17.51
CA SER A 85 20.72 21.46 18.67
C SER A 85 19.35 20.84 18.94
N VAL A 86 19.09 20.42 20.17
CA VAL A 86 17.86 19.74 20.58
C VAL A 86 17.11 20.54 21.64
N GLU A 87 15.78 20.49 21.57
CA GLU A 87 14.87 21.10 22.53
C GLU A 87 13.94 20.03 23.12
N ASN A 88 13.57 20.15 24.37
CA ASN A 88 12.59 19.24 24.97
C ASN A 88 11.21 19.47 24.33
N SER A 89 10.55 18.37 23.97
CA SER A 89 9.20 18.41 23.44
C SER A 89 8.15 18.24 24.56
N SER A 90 7.00 18.89 24.34
CA SER A 90 5.80 18.65 25.13
C SER A 90 5.01 17.41 24.68
N TYR A 91 5.42 16.77 23.61
CA TYR A 91 4.75 15.58 23.08
C TYR A 91 4.77 14.44 24.09
N ARG A 92 3.60 13.88 24.35
CA ARG A 92 3.41 12.73 25.24
C ARG A 92 2.64 11.66 24.52
N PHE A 93 3.02 10.40 24.75
CA PHE A 93 2.32 9.28 24.14
C PHE A 93 2.24 8.07 25.08
N SER A 94 1.26 7.23 24.81
CA SER A 94 1.11 5.90 25.36
C SER A 94 0.93 4.90 24.23
N ALA A 95 1.28 3.65 24.45
CA ALA A 95 1.06 2.59 23.49
C ALA A 95 0.77 1.27 24.21
N GLY A 96 -0.27 0.56 23.78
CA GLY A 96 -0.71 -0.67 24.42
C GLY A 96 -1.02 -0.49 25.93
N GLY A 97 -1.65 0.63 26.30
CA GLY A 97 -1.99 0.96 27.69
C GLY A 97 -0.83 1.39 28.57
N ARG A 98 0.40 1.54 28.04
CA ARG A 98 1.58 1.98 28.79
C ARG A 98 1.99 3.39 28.35
N SER A 99 2.19 4.30 29.31
CA SER A 99 2.71 5.64 29.02
C SER A 99 4.24 5.60 28.87
N PHE A 100 4.75 6.31 27.87
CA PHE A 100 6.18 6.49 27.70
C PHE A 100 6.71 7.51 28.71
N THR A 101 7.79 7.15 29.41
CA THR A 101 8.40 7.99 30.46
C THR A 101 9.77 8.54 30.07
N GLY A 102 10.27 8.18 28.88
CA GLY A 102 11.54 8.68 28.36
C GLY A 102 11.44 10.11 27.82
N SER A 103 12.58 10.60 27.33
CA SER A 103 12.68 11.95 26.78
C SER A 103 12.22 12.02 25.35
N VAL A 104 11.32 12.96 25.04
CA VAL A 104 10.94 13.33 23.67
C VAL A 104 11.53 14.69 23.36
N ILE A 105 12.19 14.82 22.22
CA ILE A 105 12.89 16.03 21.80
C ILE A 105 12.42 16.52 20.43
N LYS A 106 12.69 17.79 20.13
CA LYS A 106 12.65 18.37 18.80
C LYS A 106 14.04 18.78 18.37
N ILE A 107 14.33 18.72 17.08
CA ILE A 107 15.55 19.29 16.51
C ILE A 107 15.28 20.77 16.28
N ALA A 108 16.07 21.63 16.92
CA ALA A 108 15.87 23.06 16.92
C ALA A 108 15.92 23.66 15.49
N GLY A 109 14.98 24.56 15.21
CA GLY A 109 14.93 25.31 13.96
C GLY A 109 14.37 24.55 12.76
N THR A 110 13.94 23.30 12.90
CA THR A 110 13.41 22.51 11.77
C THR A 110 11.88 22.55 11.65
N GLY A 111 11.15 22.90 12.71
CA GLY A 111 9.70 22.74 12.76
C GLY A 111 9.24 21.28 12.51
N GLY A 112 10.18 20.33 12.62
CA GLY A 112 10.00 18.92 12.28
C GLY A 112 9.27 18.10 13.35
N PRO A 113 9.24 16.76 13.17
CA PRO A 113 8.54 15.85 14.06
C PRO A 113 9.18 15.78 15.45
N ASP A 114 8.50 15.12 16.36
CA ASP A 114 9.02 14.75 17.66
C ASP A 114 9.88 13.49 17.55
N TYR A 115 11.02 13.49 18.23
CA TYR A 115 12.00 12.41 18.21
C TYR A 115 12.13 11.73 19.57
N VAL A 116 12.40 10.44 19.55
CA VAL A 116 12.71 9.66 20.72
C VAL A 116 14.00 8.88 20.50
N LYS A 117 14.79 8.74 21.56
CA LYS A 117 16.02 7.96 21.54
C LYS A 117 15.70 6.47 21.40
N LEU A 118 16.31 5.80 20.42
CA LEU A 118 16.00 4.41 20.12
C LEU A 118 16.30 3.46 21.28
N THR A 119 17.32 3.77 22.10
CA THR A 119 17.64 3.01 23.33
C THR A 119 16.59 3.13 24.43
N GLU A 120 15.74 4.17 24.39
CA GLU A 120 14.61 4.35 25.31
C GLU A 120 13.31 3.78 24.73
N LEU A 121 13.15 3.88 23.41
CA LEU A 121 11.99 3.32 22.71
C LEU A 121 12.00 1.79 22.68
N ALA A 122 13.18 1.17 22.53
CA ALA A 122 13.29 -0.28 22.44
C ALA A 122 12.75 -1.01 23.69
N PRO A 123 13.13 -0.66 24.95
CA PRO A 123 12.54 -1.27 26.13
C PRO A 123 11.05 -0.99 26.29
N PHE A 124 10.59 0.19 25.87
CA PHE A 124 9.15 0.53 25.84
C PHE A 124 8.37 -0.40 24.94
N LEU A 125 8.94 -0.80 23.81
CA LEU A 125 8.37 -1.80 22.88
C LEU A 125 8.64 -3.25 23.29
N GLY A 126 9.20 -3.48 24.49
CA GLY A 126 9.51 -4.83 24.98
C GLY A 126 10.74 -5.48 24.32
N SER A 127 11.66 -4.67 23.81
CA SER A 127 12.81 -5.12 23.02
C SER A 127 14.13 -4.55 23.53
N GLN A 128 15.21 -4.96 22.88
CA GLN A 128 16.53 -4.36 23.02
C GLN A 128 17.02 -3.86 21.66
N MET A 129 17.65 -2.69 21.66
CA MET A 129 18.29 -2.17 20.47
C MET A 129 19.59 -2.93 20.21
N SER A 130 19.84 -3.25 18.95
CA SER A 130 21.13 -3.75 18.46
C SER A 130 21.71 -2.81 17.41
N ARG A 131 23.03 -2.80 17.32
CA ARG A 131 23.78 -2.03 16.32
C ARG A 131 24.73 -2.98 15.59
N ASP A 132 24.84 -2.83 14.28
CA ASP A 132 25.76 -3.64 13.48
C ASP A 132 27.24 -3.28 13.74
N THR A 133 28.16 -4.11 13.26
CA THR A 133 29.61 -3.91 13.44
C THR A 133 30.14 -2.66 12.72
N SER A 134 29.45 -2.19 11.67
CA SER A 134 29.80 -0.95 10.97
C SER A 134 29.37 0.31 11.73
N GLY A 135 28.48 0.16 12.71
CA GLY A 135 27.90 1.27 13.45
C GLY A 135 26.88 2.10 12.66
N LYS A 136 26.47 1.62 11.47
CA LYS A 136 25.59 2.34 10.54
C LYS A 136 24.17 1.82 10.52
N VAL A 137 23.93 0.62 11.05
CA VAL A 137 22.61 -0.02 11.05
C VAL A 137 22.16 -0.24 12.49
N PHE A 138 20.99 0.26 12.81
CA PHE A 138 20.36 0.09 14.11
C PHE A 138 19.12 -0.77 13.96
N SER A 139 18.89 -1.71 14.84
CA SER A 139 17.68 -2.52 14.80
C SER A 139 17.14 -2.85 16.18
N LEU A 140 15.84 -3.10 16.24
CA LEU A 140 15.14 -3.64 17.39
C LEU A 140 14.02 -4.57 16.91
N ASN A 141 13.51 -5.41 17.79
CA ASN A 141 12.33 -6.21 17.51
C ASN A 141 11.13 -5.59 18.23
N ALA A 142 10.03 -5.37 17.51
CA ALA A 142 8.76 -4.96 18.08
C ALA A 142 7.76 -6.10 17.82
N GLY A 143 7.45 -6.87 18.83
CA GLY A 143 6.77 -8.15 18.67
C GLY A 143 7.56 -9.06 17.73
N ASN A 144 6.95 -9.52 16.65
CA ASN A 144 7.59 -10.37 15.65
C ASN A 144 8.19 -9.60 14.46
N GLU A 145 8.09 -8.28 14.44
CA GLU A 145 8.67 -7.45 13.39
C GLU A 145 10.05 -6.95 13.80
N LYS A 146 11.02 -7.14 12.92
CA LYS A 146 12.34 -6.50 13.08
C LYS A 146 12.30 -5.14 12.42
N LEU A 147 12.54 -4.10 13.19
CA LEU A 147 12.69 -2.73 12.70
C LEU A 147 14.17 -2.47 12.45
N VAL A 148 14.49 -1.91 11.26
CA VAL A 148 15.88 -1.58 10.90
C VAL A 148 15.94 -0.14 10.42
N PHE A 149 16.80 0.64 11.07
CA PHE A 149 16.96 2.07 10.83
C PHE A 149 18.36 2.38 10.29
N TYR A 150 18.40 3.30 9.36
CA TYR A 150 19.63 3.84 8.79
C TYR A 150 19.69 5.34 9.08
N PRO A 151 20.72 5.84 9.80
CA PRO A 151 20.86 7.26 10.07
C PRO A 151 20.89 8.07 8.76
N GLY A 152 20.10 9.14 8.71
CA GLY A 152 20.00 10.02 7.54
C GLY A 152 19.06 9.56 6.44
N GLU A 153 18.52 8.35 6.50
CA GLU A 153 17.57 7.85 5.51
C GLU A 153 16.13 8.21 5.87
N LEU A 154 15.33 8.62 4.88
CA LEU A 154 13.91 8.96 5.06
C LEU A 154 12.98 7.73 5.08
N ALA A 155 13.52 6.58 5.47
CA ALA A 155 12.76 5.35 5.61
C ALA A 155 13.42 4.38 6.58
N PHE A 156 12.63 3.47 7.15
CA PHE A 156 13.11 2.29 7.87
C PHE A 156 12.38 1.04 7.40
N THR A 157 12.90 -0.14 7.73
CA THR A 157 12.18 -1.39 7.41
C THR A 157 11.49 -1.94 8.66
N ALA A 158 10.25 -2.42 8.49
CA ALA A 158 9.48 -3.14 9.50
C ALA A 158 9.13 -4.51 8.91
N GLY A 159 9.86 -5.54 9.32
CA GLY A 159 9.80 -6.85 8.69
C GLY A 159 10.20 -6.79 7.22
N SER A 160 9.28 -7.11 6.32
CA SER A 160 9.45 -6.99 4.85
C SER A 160 9.01 -5.64 4.27
N ARG A 161 8.43 -4.75 5.09
CA ARG A 161 7.88 -3.45 4.64
C ARG A 161 8.93 -2.35 4.77
N THR A 162 8.96 -1.44 3.79
CA THR A 162 9.65 -0.16 3.91
C THR A 162 8.65 0.90 4.33
N VAL A 163 8.94 1.60 5.42
CA VAL A 163 8.10 2.65 6.00
C VAL A 163 8.80 3.99 5.81
N SER A 164 8.13 4.92 5.14
CA SER A 164 8.63 6.29 4.96
C SER A 164 8.56 7.06 6.27
N LEU A 165 9.56 7.88 6.53
CA LEU A 165 9.64 8.77 7.68
C LEU A 165 9.37 10.22 7.25
N SER A 166 8.71 10.97 8.10
CA SER A 166 8.50 12.41 7.93
C SER A 166 9.82 13.19 8.01
N ALA A 167 10.81 12.63 8.72
CA ALA A 167 12.17 13.14 8.77
C ALA A 167 13.16 12.01 9.07
N ALA A 168 14.41 12.19 8.66
CA ALA A 168 15.44 11.17 8.83
C ALA A 168 15.81 10.93 10.29
N PRO A 169 16.15 9.69 10.70
CA PRO A 169 16.78 9.39 11.99
C PRO A 169 18.11 10.13 12.16
N VAL A 170 18.36 10.67 13.35
CA VAL A 170 19.49 11.55 13.61
C VAL A 170 20.41 10.93 14.65
N LEU A 171 21.73 10.93 14.36
CA LEU A 171 22.76 10.53 15.30
C LEU A 171 23.15 11.72 16.17
N CYS A 172 23.15 11.51 17.49
CA CYS A 172 23.61 12.45 18.50
C CYS A 172 24.68 11.79 19.38
N ASN A 173 25.25 12.56 20.31
CA ASN A 173 26.24 12.09 21.26
C ASN A 173 27.43 11.38 20.58
N LYS A 174 28.06 12.08 19.62
CA LYS A 174 29.18 11.57 18.82
C LYS A 174 28.87 10.25 18.10
N GLY A 175 27.62 10.09 17.65
CA GLY A 175 27.17 8.92 16.93
C GLY A 175 26.78 7.72 17.79
N ASN A 176 26.67 7.89 19.12
CA ASN A 176 26.29 6.81 20.03
C ASN A 176 24.77 6.62 20.13
N ASP A 177 24.00 7.68 19.98
CA ASP A 177 22.56 7.70 20.17
C ASP A 177 21.83 7.96 18.85
N LEU A 178 20.93 7.06 18.46
CA LEU A 178 20.04 7.28 17.33
C LEU A 178 18.69 7.77 17.84
N TYR A 179 18.24 8.90 17.29
CA TYR A 179 16.91 9.45 17.52
C TYR A 179 16.05 9.21 16.27
N VAL A 180 14.83 8.74 16.47
CA VAL A 180 13.88 8.41 15.41
C VAL A 180 12.60 9.22 15.56
N PRO A 181 11.92 9.62 14.46
CA PRO A 181 10.60 10.24 14.50
C PRO A 181 9.61 9.29 15.18
N VAL A 182 9.15 9.64 16.37
CA VAL A 182 8.41 8.71 17.24
C VAL A 182 7.06 8.35 16.66
N GLU A 183 6.35 9.34 16.11
CA GLU A 183 5.01 9.14 15.59
C GLU A 183 5.00 8.23 14.37
N ASP A 184 5.97 8.39 13.47
CA ASP A 184 6.08 7.53 12.27
C ASP A 184 6.35 6.07 12.66
N VAL A 185 7.27 5.86 13.62
CA VAL A 185 7.60 4.51 14.10
C VAL A 185 6.41 3.87 14.80
N LEU A 186 5.73 4.60 15.68
CA LEU A 186 4.59 4.06 16.39
C LEU A 186 3.39 3.83 15.47
N SER A 187 3.11 4.72 14.54
CA SER A 187 2.03 4.53 13.56
C SER A 187 2.26 3.33 12.63
N ALA A 188 3.50 2.93 12.40
CA ALA A 188 3.81 1.72 11.65
C ALA A 188 3.54 0.43 12.43
N LEU A 189 3.55 0.50 13.76
CA LEU A 189 3.37 -0.64 14.67
C LEU A 189 1.94 -0.70 15.24
N TYR A 190 1.36 0.46 15.52
CA TYR A 190 0.06 0.59 16.17
C TYR A 190 -0.94 1.19 15.18
N PRO A 191 -1.87 0.42 14.66
CA PRO A 191 -2.80 0.88 13.64
C PRO A 191 -3.82 1.91 14.14
N ALA A 192 -4.12 1.88 15.43
CA ALA A 192 -5.07 2.83 16.00
C ALA A 192 -4.38 3.90 16.84
N LYS A 193 -4.79 5.16 16.63
CA LYS A 193 -4.25 6.34 17.28
C LYS A 193 -5.40 7.26 17.69
N SER A 194 -5.42 7.65 18.96
CA SER A 194 -6.39 8.62 19.50
C SER A 194 -5.67 9.66 20.35
N MET A 195 -6.32 10.79 20.60
CA MET A 195 -5.81 11.80 21.51
C MET A 195 -6.58 11.72 22.82
N SER A 196 -5.89 11.53 23.92
CA SER A 196 -6.50 11.56 25.23
C SER A 196 -7.03 12.95 25.56
N SER A 197 -8.32 13.07 25.75
CA SER A 197 -8.98 14.33 26.13
C SER A 197 -8.56 14.83 27.52
N THR A 198 -8.06 13.94 28.39
CA THR A 198 -7.68 14.24 29.77
C THR A 198 -6.24 14.71 29.89
N THR A 199 -5.33 14.10 29.14
CA THR A 199 -3.89 14.33 29.28
C THR A 199 -3.26 15.06 28.10
N GLY A 200 -3.98 15.17 26.97
CA GLY A 200 -3.42 15.66 25.71
C GLY A 200 -2.34 14.74 25.10
N ALA A 201 -2.16 13.54 25.67
CA ALA A 201 -1.22 12.56 25.15
C ALA A 201 -1.82 11.83 23.95
N VAL A 202 -0.97 11.48 22.99
CA VAL A 202 -1.35 10.61 21.89
C VAL A 202 -1.34 9.17 22.38
N GLU A 203 -2.45 8.48 22.23
CA GLU A 203 -2.60 7.08 22.57
C GLU A 203 -2.57 6.23 21.31
N PHE A 204 -1.62 5.32 21.24
CA PHE A 204 -1.51 4.29 20.22
C PHE A 204 -2.09 3.00 20.79
N SER A 205 -3.20 2.56 20.21
CA SER A 205 -3.93 1.37 20.65
C SER A 205 -3.95 0.31 19.56
N ASP A 206 -4.41 -0.88 19.95
CA ASP A 206 -4.54 -2.05 19.09
C ASP A 206 -3.21 -2.58 18.51
N PHE A 207 -2.07 -2.24 19.14
CA PHE A 207 -0.88 -3.04 18.93
C PHE A 207 -1.12 -4.41 19.53
N ASP A 208 -1.42 -5.36 18.67
CA ASP A 208 -1.24 -6.75 19.00
C ASP A 208 0.18 -7.15 18.57
N PRO A 209 1.11 -7.34 19.51
CA PRO A 209 2.44 -7.86 19.19
C PRO A 209 2.36 -9.25 18.55
N ASN A 210 1.20 -9.90 18.68
CA ASN A 210 0.86 -11.16 18.05
C ASN A 210 0.06 -10.97 16.75
N PHE A 211 -0.14 -9.73 16.25
CA PHE A 211 -0.71 -9.50 14.92
C PHE A 211 0.28 -10.00 13.86
N VAL A 212 0.56 -11.28 13.93
CA VAL A 212 1.39 -12.01 12.98
C VAL A 212 0.46 -12.60 11.96
N ILE A 213 0.52 -12.08 10.76
CA ILE A 213 -0.15 -12.74 9.64
C ILE A 213 0.57 -14.05 9.39
N GLN A 214 -0.14 -15.15 9.58
CA GLN A 214 0.39 -16.48 9.27
C GLN A 214 0.85 -16.53 7.82
N LYS A 215 2.10 -16.85 7.58
CA LYS A 215 2.66 -16.98 6.23
C LYS A 215 2.15 -18.25 5.54
N GLY A 216 2.14 -18.22 4.22
CA GLY A 216 1.74 -19.37 3.40
C GLY A 216 0.23 -19.45 3.14
N ARG A 217 -0.52 -18.42 3.50
CA ARG A 217 -1.96 -18.35 3.23
C ARG A 217 -2.22 -17.63 1.92
N LEU A 218 -3.19 -18.13 1.17
CA LEU A 218 -3.74 -17.50 -0.01
C LEU A 218 -5.19 -17.08 0.28
N ILE A 219 -5.47 -15.79 0.24
CA ILE A 219 -6.76 -15.23 0.63
C ILE A 219 -7.34 -14.50 -0.57
N PRO A 220 -8.35 -15.05 -1.27
CA PRO A 220 -9.11 -14.31 -2.25
C PRO A 220 -9.79 -13.09 -1.61
N ILE A 221 -9.53 -11.91 -2.15
CA ILE A 221 -10.22 -10.67 -1.76
C ILE A 221 -11.10 -10.25 -2.92
N ILE A 222 -12.39 -10.19 -2.70
CA ILE A 222 -13.40 -9.86 -3.70
C ILE A 222 -13.80 -8.40 -3.54
N SER A 223 -13.79 -7.64 -4.64
CA SER A 223 -14.18 -6.24 -4.66
C SER A 223 -15.52 -6.06 -5.38
N TYR A 224 -16.51 -5.62 -4.64
CA TYR A 224 -17.81 -5.16 -5.14
C TYR A 224 -17.82 -3.64 -5.20
N TYR A 225 -18.55 -3.09 -6.16
CA TYR A 225 -18.73 -1.65 -6.29
C TYR A 225 -20.20 -1.26 -6.01
N ASN A 226 -21.12 -1.82 -6.77
CA ASN A 226 -22.56 -1.58 -6.64
C ASN A 226 -23.31 -2.92 -6.69
N VAL A 227 -24.33 -3.09 -5.83
CA VAL A 227 -25.20 -4.28 -5.79
C VAL A 227 -26.62 -3.87 -6.09
N GLY A 228 -26.93 -3.77 -7.39
CA GLY A 228 -28.25 -3.31 -7.80
C GLY A 228 -28.41 -3.30 -9.32
N PRO A 229 -29.53 -2.80 -9.81
CA PRO A 229 -29.81 -2.77 -11.24
C PRO A 229 -28.83 -1.90 -12.04
N GLY A 230 -28.01 -1.10 -11.37
CA GLY A 230 -27.09 -0.16 -12.00
C GLY A 230 -27.84 1.06 -12.56
N GLU A 231 -28.90 1.49 -11.92
CA GLU A 231 -29.71 2.66 -12.26
C GLU A 231 -29.30 3.87 -11.41
N GLY A 232 -29.53 5.07 -11.92
CA GLY A 232 -29.25 6.31 -11.22
C GLY A 232 -28.38 7.27 -12.01
N PRO A 233 -28.02 8.44 -11.44
CA PRO A 233 -27.27 9.48 -12.15
C PRO A 233 -25.88 9.00 -12.65
N ASP A 234 -25.30 8.02 -11.97
CA ASP A 234 -24.00 7.44 -12.32
C ASP A 234 -24.11 6.18 -13.20
N PHE A 235 -25.30 5.84 -13.68
CA PHE A 235 -25.60 4.60 -14.41
C PHE A 235 -24.61 4.27 -15.52
N ARG A 236 -24.18 5.24 -16.31
CA ARG A 236 -23.26 5.00 -17.43
C ARG A 236 -21.88 4.55 -17.00
N LEU A 237 -21.42 4.97 -15.83
CA LEU A 237 -20.12 4.62 -15.26
C LEU A 237 -20.20 3.32 -14.48
N LEU A 238 -21.35 3.05 -13.85
CA LEU A 238 -21.53 1.96 -12.88
C LEU A 238 -22.09 0.67 -13.48
N HIS A 239 -22.68 0.73 -14.68
CA HIS A 239 -23.34 -0.43 -15.28
C HIS A 239 -22.42 -1.66 -15.37
N HIS A 240 -21.16 -1.46 -15.75
CA HIS A 240 -20.19 -2.55 -15.84
C HIS A 240 -19.76 -3.07 -14.46
N ASP A 241 -19.60 -2.17 -13.48
CA ASP A 241 -19.09 -2.48 -12.13
C ASP A 241 -20.21 -2.85 -11.13
N SER A 242 -21.45 -3.05 -11.59
CA SER A 242 -22.57 -3.46 -10.74
C SER A 242 -22.88 -4.94 -10.92
N ILE A 243 -23.30 -5.58 -9.83
CA ILE A 243 -23.86 -6.95 -9.83
C ILE A 243 -25.34 -6.88 -9.51
N ILE A 244 -26.18 -7.70 -10.17
CA ILE A 244 -27.60 -7.76 -9.84
C ILE A 244 -27.82 -8.48 -8.48
N PRO A 245 -28.88 -8.15 -7.74
CA PRO A 245 -29.14 -8.71 -6.41
C PRO A 245 -29.21 -10.23 -6.37
N GLU A 246 -29.77 -10.86 -7.39
CA GLU A 246 -29.91 -12.30 -7.50
C GLU A 246 -28.56 -13.01 -7.61
N GLU A 247 -27.64 -12.47 -8.42
CA GLU A 247 -26.29 -13.00 -8.57
C GLU A 247 -25.47 -12.78 -7.31
N PHE A 248 -25.59 -11.59 -6.68
CA PHE A 248 -24.96 -11.34 -5.37
C PHE A 248 -25.44 -12.35 -4.33
N SER A 249 -26.75 -12.58 -4.24
CA SER A 249 -27.32 -13.58 -3.32
C SER A 249 -26.81 -15.00 -3.62
N ALA A 250 -26.70 -15.37 -4.90
CA ALA A 250 -26.12 -16.66 -5.29
C ALA A 250 -24.66 -16.81 -4.89
N GLN A 251 -23.86 -15.73 -5.00
CA GLN A 251 -22.48 -15.72 -4.56
C GLN A 251 -22.35 -15.85 -3.02
N MET A 252 -23.19 -15.15 -2.25
CA MET A 252 -23.21 -15.26 -0.78
C MET A 252 -23.62 -16.67 -0.34
N LYS A 253 -24.67 -17.22 -0.98
CA LYS A 253 -25.08 -18.62 -0.74
C LYS A 253 -23.95 -19.60 -1.06
N TYR A 254 -23.23 -19.40 -2.17
CA TYR A 254 -22.08 -20.25 -2.53
C TYR A 254 -20.98 -20.23 -1.48
N ILE A 255 -20.62 -19.05 -0.95
CA ILE A 255 -19.66 -18.92 0.16
C ILE A 255 -20.11 -19.76 1.36
N HIS A 256 -21.35 -19.55 1.79
CA HIS A 256 -21.91 -20.23 2.95
C HIS A 256 -21.95 -21.76 2.76
N ASP A 257 -22.53 -22.25 1.66
CA ASP A 257 -22.75 -23.66 1.42
C ASP A 257 -21.44 -24.46 1.21
N ASN A 258 -20.39 -23.80 0.75
CA ASN A 258 -19.08 -24.42 0.53
C ASN A 258 -18.11 -24.25 1.71
N GLY A 259 -18.56 -23.70 2.84
CA GLY A 259 -17.80 -23.60 4.07
C GLY A 259 -16.60 -22.67 4.00
N PHE A 260 -16.71 -21.55 3.24
CA PHE A 260 -15.73 -20.49 3.29
C PHE A 260 -15.88 -19.66 4.56
N THR A 261 -14.75 -19.27 5.15
CA THR A 261 -14.74 -18.37 6.30
C THR A 261 -14.52 -16.94 5.82
N THR A 262 -15.56 -16.11 5.95
CA THR A 262 -15.46 -14.69 5.59
C THR A 262 -14.75 -13.89 6.68
N MET A 263 -13.89 -12.97 6.29
CA MET A 263 -12.98 -12.24 7.18
C MET A 263 -12.92 -10.75 6.82
N THR A 264 -12.52 -9.97 7.81
CA THR A 264 -12.11 -8.56 7.66
C THR A 264 -10.60 -8.42 7.80
N PHE A 265 -10.05 -7.20 7.67
CA PHE A 265 -8.61 -6.97 7.85
C PHE A 265 -8.17 -7.18 9.30
N GLU A 266 -9.05 -6.96 10.26
CA GLU A 266 -8.82 -7.21 11.67
C GLU A 266 -8.65 -8.71 11.98
N ASP A 267 -9.36 -9.55 11.27
CA ASP A 267 -9.32 -11.01 11.46
C ASP A 267 -8.01 -11.65 10.95
N LEU A 268 -7.21 -10.93 10.15
CA LEU A 268 -5.94 -11.43 9.60
C LEU A 268 -4.90 -11.77 10.69
N ALA A 269 -5.08 -11.26 11.89
CA ALA A 269 -4.27 -11.62 13.06
C ALA A 269 -4.48 -13.07 13.52
N ASN A 270 -5.63 -13.68 13.21
CA ASN A 270 -6.10 -14.95 13.78
C ASN A 270 -6.35 -16.00 12.69
N LEU A 271 -5.39 -16.19 11.78
CA LEU A 271 -5.52 -17.11 10.64
C LEU A 271 -5.29 -18.60 10.99
N GLU A 272 -4.78 -18.94 12.17
CA GLU A 272 -4.28 -20.28 12.49
C GLU A 272 -5.32 -21.39 12.28
N ASN A 273 -6.58 -21.14 12.62
CA ASN A 273 -7.65 -22.12 12.54
C ASN A 273 -8.70 -21.78 11.47
N VAL A 274 -8.37 -20.89 10.55
CA VAL A 274 -9.31 -20.46 9.50
C VAL A 274 -9.16 -21.37 8.29
N GLU A 275 -10.22 -22.13 7.98
CA GLU A 275 -10.28 -22.88 6.74
C GLU A 275 -10.92 -22.04 5.63
N LYS A 276 -10.40 -22.17 4.41
CA LYS A 276 -10.90 -21.46 3.21
C LYS A 276 -11.18 -19.97 3.45
N PRO A 277 -10.17 -19.16 3.86
CA PRO A 277 -10.36 -17.74 4.13
C PRO A 277 -10.74 -16.97 2.85
N VAL A 278 -11.71 -16.06 2.96
CA VAL A 278 -12.11 -15.15 1.91
C VAL A 278 -12.46 -13.79 2.49
N MET A 279 -12.15 -12.71 1.78
CA MET A 279 -12.53 -11.36 2.18
C MET A 279 -13.44 -10.74 1.13
N LEU A 280 -14.52 -10.11 1.59
CA LEU A 280 -15.41 -9.33 0.74
C LEU A 280 -15.22 -7.86 1.04
N THR A 281 -15.10 -7.04 0.01
CA THR A 281 -14.89 -5.61 0.13
C THR A 281 -15.85 -4.84 -0.75
N PHE A 282 -16.34 -3.71 -0.26
CA PHE A 282 -17.24 -2.81 -1.00
C PHE A 282 -16.58 -1.45 -1.14
N ASP A 283 -16.54 -0.96 -2.36
CA ASP A 283 -16.08 0.38 -2.68
C ASP A 283 -17.29 1.28 -3.01
N GLY A 284 -17.13 2.59 -2.94
CA GLY A 284 -18.10 3.55 -3.47
C GLY A 284 -19.20 4.00 -2.52
N CYS A 285 -19.35 3.39 -1.36
CA CYS A 285 -20.34 3.79 -0.35
C CYS A 285 -21.78 3.92 -0.89
N PHE A 286 -22.22 3.04 -1.80
CA PHE A 286 -23.57 3.09 -2.35
C PHE A 286 -24.61 2.64 -1.31
N GLU A 287 -25.82 3.23 -1.34
CA GLU A 287 -26.90 2.89 -0.42
C GLU A 287 -27.42 1.46 -0.56
N ASP A 288 -27.19 0.84 -1.72
CA ASP A 288 -27.54 -0.57 -1.99
C ASP A 288 -26.75 -1.55 -1.11
N ILE A 289 -25.58 -1.17 -0.63
CA ILE A 289 -24.84 -1.94 0.38
C ILE A 289 -25.73 -2.15 1.62
N TYR A 290 -26.41 -1.11 2.07
CA TYR A 290 -27.32 -1.17 3.22
C TYR A 290 -28.69 -1.80 2.86
N ASN A 291 -29.27 -1.38 1.72
CA ASN A 291 -30.64 -1.74 1.36
C ASN A 291 -30.75 -3.16 0.77
N ILE A 292 -29.70 -3.65 0.09
CA ILE A 292 -29.71 -4.90 -0.68
C ILE A 292 -28.66 -5.88 -0.15
N ALA A 293 -27.38 -5.50 -0.11
CA ALA A 293 -26.33 -6.42 0.24
C ALA A 293 -26.36 -6.83 1.73
N TRP A 294 -26.58 -5.88 2.62
CA TRP A 294 -26.59 -6.09 4.06
C TRP A 294 -27.62 -7.12 4.57
N PRO A 295 -28.89 -7.11 4.13
CA PRO A 295 -29.86 -8.18 4.49
C PRO A 295 -29.38 -9.58 4.10
N VAL A 296 -28.81 -9.73 2.90
CA VAL A 296 -28.29 -11.00 2.40
C VAL A 296 -27.05 -11.44 3.20
N MET A 297 -26.11 -10.52 3.48
CA MET A 297 -24.94 -10.84 4.30
C MET A 297 -25.33 -11.27 5.71
N LYS A 298 -26.31 -10.62 6.33
CA LYS A 298 -26.85 -11.05 7.64
C LYS A 298 -27.46 -12.47 7.59
N GLN A 299 -28.20 -12.80 6.54
CA GLN A 299 -28.82 -14.10 6.38
C GLN A 299 -27.79 -15.24 6.39
N TYR A 300 -26.62 -15.03 5.78
CA TYR A 300 -25.57 -16.04 5.66
C TYR A 300 -24.40 -15.84 6.62
N ASN A 301 -24.51 -14.91 7.57
CA ASN A 301 -23.45 -14.56 8.53
C ASN A 301 -22.12 -14.21 7.84
N ILE A 302 -22.18 -13.39 6.80
CA ILE A 302 -21.04 -13.00 5.96
C ILE A 302 -20.40 -11.72 6.50
N LYS A 303 -19.11 -11.79 6.80
CA LYS A 303 -18.29 -10.61 7.12
C LYS A 303 -17.86 -9.88 5.85
N ALA A 304 -17.77 -8.55 5.91
CA ALA A 304 -17.28 -7.72 4.82
C ALA A 304 -16.59 -6.45 5.31
N THR A 305 -15.80 -5.84 4.44
CA THR A 305 -15.17 -4.52 4.65
C THR A 305 -15.81 -3.49 3.72
N ILE A 306 -16.16 -2.33 4.25
CA ILE A 306 -16.62 -1.18 3.46
C ILE A 306 -15.51 -0.12 3.45
N PHE A 307 -15.03 0.23 2.26
CA PHE A 307 -14.07 1.30 2.05
C PHE A 307 -14.79 2.63 1.84
N VAL A 308 -14.55 3.58 2.74
CA VAL A 308 -15.33 4.83 2.82
C VAL A 308 -14.61 5.99 2.15
N TRP A 309 -15.36 6.69 1.29
CA TRP A 309 -15.01 7.99 0.71
C TRP A 309 -15.81 9.07 1.44
N PRO A 310 -15.20 9.85 2.31
CA PRO A 310 -15.96 10.77 3.17
C PRO A 310 -16.85 11.74 2.41
N ASP A 311 -16.40 12.22 1.24
CA ASP A 311 -17.11 13.23 0.46
C ASP A 311 -18.41 12.72 -0.17
N TYR A 312 -18.62 11.42 -0.26
CA TYR A 312 -19.82 10.84 -0.85
C TYR A 312 -20.91 10.49 0.17
N ILE A 313 -20.56 10.48 1.47
CA ILE A 313 -21.52 10.15 2.51
C ILE A 313 -22.61 11.21 2.58
N GLY A 314 -23.86 10.77 2.51
CA GLY A 314 -25.05 11.63 2.48
C GLY A 314 -25.41 12.22 1.12
N GLN A 315 -24.63 11.94 0.06
CA GLN A 315 -25.02 12.30 -1.30
C GLN A 315 -26.12 11.37 -1.84
N SER A 316 -26.72 11.76 -2.97
CA SER A 316 -27.73 10.93 -3.64
C SER A 316 -27.20 9.54 -3.98
N SER A 317 -27.98 8.48 -3.73
CA SER A 317 -27.63 7.07 -3.95
C SER A 317 -26.41 6.58 -3.15
N ARG A 318 -26.01 7.32 -2.14
CA ARG A 318 -24.91 6.94 -1.23
C ARG A 318 -25.43 6.66 0.18
N LEU A 319 -24.64 5.91 0.96
CA LEU A 319 -24.91 5.69 2.37
C LEU A 319 -25.08 7.02 3.10
N THR A 320 -26.11 7.11 3.91
CA THR A 320 -26.21 8.18 4.89
C THR A 320 -25.26 7.88 6.07
N GLU A 321 -24.91 8.92 6.84
CA GLU A 321 -24.09 8.73 8.03
C GLU A 321 -24.77 7.79 9.06
N HIS A 322 -26.10 7.83 9.15
CA HIS A 322 -26.88 6.95 10.00
C HIS A 322 -26.71 5.47 9.58
N GLN A 323 -26.94 5.17 8.30
CA GLN A 323 -26.78 3.81 7.76
C GLN A 323 -25.33 3.30 7.94
N LEU A 324 -24.34 4.16 7.70
CA LEU A 324 -22.94 3.78 7.89
C LEU A 324 -22.61 3.50 9.37
N LYS A 325 -23.19 4.25 10.32
CA LYS A 325 -23.05 3.98 11.77
C LYS A 325 -23.68 2.65 12.17
N GLU A 326 -24.85 2.33 11.63
CA GLU A 326 -25.49 1.02 11.88
C GLU A 326 -24.67 -0.15 11.33
N LEU A 327 -24.11 0.01 10.12
CA LEU A 327 -23.20 -0.99 9.54
C LEU A 327 -21.94 -1.15 10.40
N ALA A 328 -21.31 -0.05 10.80
CA ALA A 328 -20.10 -0.04 11.63
C ALA A 328 -20.31 -0.63 13.04
N ALA A 329 -21.54 -0.57 13.57
CA ALA A 329 -21.90 -1.15 14.87
C ALA A 329 -22.09 -2.67 14.81
N SER A 330 -22.06 -3.28 13.62
CA SER A 330 -22.23 -4.71 13.44
C SER A 330 -20.91 -5.46 13.49
N ASP A 331 -20.89 -6.62 14.15
CA ASP A 331 -19.74 -7.53 14.19
C ASP A 331 -19.37 -8.12 12.80
N LEU A 332 -20.23 -7.92 11.80
CA LEU A 332 -20.00 -8.42 10.43
C LEU A 332 -19.32 -7.41 9.51
N ILE A 333 -19.32 -6.12 9.87
CA ILE A 333 -18.84 -5.05 8.98
C ILE A 333 -17.65 -4.31 9.59
N SER A 334 -16.55 -4.32 8.86
CA SER A 334 -15.39 -3.45 9.08
C SER A 334 -15.49 -2.22 8.19
N VAL A 335 -15.27 -1.03 8.74
CA VAL A 335 -15.23 0.23 7.99
C VAL A 335 -13.78 0.68 7.89
N GLN A 336 -13.30 0.86 6.68
CA GLN A 336 -11.93 1.19 6.36
C GLN A 336 -11.85 2.43 5.45
N ALA A 337 -10.66 3.02 5.31
CA ALA A 337 -10.47 4.26 4.56
C ALA A 337 -10.30 4.02 3.06
N ALA A 338 -10.78 4.94 2.25
CA ALA A 338 -10.53 4.99 0.82
C ALA A 338 -10.31 6.42 0.33
N MET A 339 -9.76 6.55 -0.85
CA MET A 339 -9.82 7.76 -1.64
C MET A 339 -10.89 7.63 -2.73
N GLU A 340 -11.24 8.75 -3.35
CA GLU A 340 -12.16 8.76 -4.49
C GLU A 340 -11.65 7.88 -5.63
N SER A 341 -12.52 7.03 -6.19
CA SER A 341 -12.15 6.00 -7.19
C SER A 341 -11.51 6.52 -8.46
N TYR A 342 -11.84 7.73 -8.86
CA TYR A 342 -11.40 8.28 -10.15
C TYR A 342 -10.28 9.31 -10.01
N THR A 343 -9.77 9.54 -8.81
CA THR A 343 -8.61 10.40 -8.61
C THR A 343 -7.36 9.73 -9.19
N MET A 344 -6.71 10.41 -10.14
CA MET A 344 -5.50 9.90 -10.78
C MET A 344 -4.29 10.16 -9.89
N LEU A 345 -3.82 9.14 -9.19
CA LEU A 345 -2.70 9.20 -8.23
C LEU A 345 -1.40 9.75 -8.83
N ASP A 346 -1.17 9.51 -10.13
CA ASP A 346 0.07 9.94 -10.80
C ASP A 346 0.20 11.46 -10.90
N TYR A 347 -0.91 12.20 -10.75
CA TYR A 347 -0.94 13.67 -10.86
C TYR A 347 -1.02 14.38 -9.50
N LEU A 348 -1.17 13.65 -8.41
CA LEU A 348 -1.20 14.25 -7.07
C LEU A 348 0.22 14.55 -6.57
N SER A 349 0.37 15.72 -5.97
CA SER A 349 1.50 16.00 -5.08
C SER A 349 1.40 15.18 -3.78
N LYS A 350 2.50 15.08 -3.06
CA LYS A 350 2.51 14.42 -1.75
C LYS A 350 1.58 15.11 -0.76
N GLU A 351 1.51 16.43 -0.81
CA GLU A 351 0.68 17.28 0.04
C GLU A 351 -0.81 17.04 -0.21
N GLU A 352 -1.23 16.97 -1.48
CA GLU A 352 -2.61 16.66 -1.87
C GLU A 352 -3.01 15.24 -1.45
N LEU A 353 -2.14 14.26 -1.71
CA LEU A 353 -2.36 12.88 -1.24
C LEU A 353 -2.46 12.82 0.28
N SER A 354 -1.58 13.52 1.00
CA SER A 354 -1.59 13.58 2.46
C SER A 354 -2.91 14.15 3.00
N ALA A 355 -3.43 15.20 2.38
CA ALA A 355 -4.71 15.78 2.75
C ALA A 355 -5.88 14.80 2.56
N ILE A 356 -5.92 14.09 1.42
CA ILE A 356 -6.93 13.07 1.12
C ILE A 356 -6.88 11.93 2.14
N VAL A 357 -5.69 11.38 2.37
CA VAL A 357 -5.47 10.26 3.30
C VAL A 357 -5.83 10.66 4.73
N SER A 358 -5.36 11.82 5.19
CA SER A 358 -5.67 12.31 6.55
C SER A 358 -7.16 12.53 6.75
N LYS A 359 -7.87 13.07 5.75
CA LYS A 359 -9.32 13.25 5.79
C LYS A 359 -10.06 11.91 5.92
N ALA A 360 -9.70 10.92 5.08
CA ALA A 360 -10.31 9.60 5.12
C ALA A 360 -10.04 8.89 6.46
N LYS A 361 -8.80 8.94 6.93
CA LYS A 361 -8.38 8.35 8.20
C LYS A 361 -9.14 8.97 9.38
N SER A 362 -9.18 10.30 9.46
CA SER A 362 -9.90 11.02 10.53
C SER A 362 -11.39 10.75 10.52
N TYR A 363 -12.00 10.63 9.33
CA TYR A 363 -13.42 10.32 9.21
C TYR A 363 -13.73 8.94 9.78
N VAL A 364 -12.99 7.91 9.37
CA VAL A 364 -13.19 6.54 9.87
C VAL A 364 -12.92 6.46 11.36
N ASN A 365 -11.87 7.11 11.86
CA ASN A 365 -11.58 7.17 13.30
C ASN A 365 -12.74 7.80 14.08
N THR A 366 -13.28 8.93 13.61
CA THR A 366 -14.42 9.59 14.24
C THR A 366 -15.67 8.72 14.26
N LEU A 367 -15.89 7.95 13.17
CA LEU A 367 -17.05 7.08 13.01
C LEU A 367 -16.97 5.83 13.91
N THR A 368 -15.80 5.20 13.96
CA THR A 368 -15.62 3.87 14.56
C THR A 368 -14.92 3.88 15.91
N GLY A 369 -14.30 5.02 16.28
CA GLY A 369 -13.41 5.11 17.44
C GLY A 369 -12.04 4.47 17.25
N ARG A 370 -11.70 4.00 16.03
CA ARG A 370 -10.45 3.31 15.71
C ARG A 370 -9.84 3.86 14.42
N ASP A 371 -8.51 3.87 14.35
CA ASP A 371 -7.83 4.17 13.09
C ASP A 371 -8.03 3.00 12.10
N PRO A 372 -8.26 3.29 10.82
CA PRO A 372 -8.40 2.25 9.82
C PRO A 372 -7.07 1.51 9.59
N LEU A 373 -7.15 0.18 9.51
CA LEU A 373 -6.03 -0.70 9.18
C LEU A 373 -5.72 -0.72 7.69
N ALA A 374 -6.77 -0.52 6.86
CA ALA A 374 -6.70 -0.69 5.43
C ALA A 374 -7.11 0.58 4.67
N PHE A 375 -6.53 0.72 3.48
CA PHE A 375 -6.81 1.81 2.56
C PHE A 375 -7.05 1.28 1.15
N ALA A 376 -8.11 1.73 0.50
CA ALA A 376 -8.37 1.41 -0.90
C ALA A 376 -7.87 2.54 -1.82
N TYR A 377 -6.92 2.20 -2.68
CA TYR A 377 -6.47 3.10 -3.74
C TYR A 377 -7.59 3.36 -4.76
N SER A 378 -7.49 4.51 -5.44
CA SER A 378 -8.32 4.78 -6.62
C SER A 378 -8.02 3.80 -7.76
N VAL A 379 -8.88 3.82 -8.79
CA VAL A 379 -8.67 3.08 -10.05
C VAL A 379 -7.50 3.72 -10.81
N GLY A 380 -6.60 2.90 -11.34
CA GLY A 380 -5.50 3.36 -12.17
C GLY A 380 -4.12 2.93 -11.69
N SER A 381 -3.11 3.60 -12.20
CA SER A 381 -1.72 3.37 -11.80
C SER A 381 -1.44 3.93 -10.41
N ILE A 382 -0.53 3.27 -9.71
CA ILE A 382 -0.04 3.70 -8.41
C ILE A 382 1.44 3.99 -8.57
N ASN A 383 1.84 5.26 -8.46
CA ASN A 383 3.25 5.63 -8.48
C ASN A 383 3.94 5.28 -7.16
N THR A 384 5.27 5.29 -7.17
CA THR A 384 6.08 4.93 -6.00
C THR A 384 5.80 5.84 -4.81
N MET A 385 5.67 7.15 -5.03
CA MET A 385 5.37 8.13 -3.97
C MET A 385 4.05 7.81 -3.26
N ALA A 386 2.98 7.56 -4.02
CA ALA A 386 1.68 7.24 -3.46
C ALA A 386 1.68 5.89 -2.72
N LYS A 387 2.35 4.88 -3.30
CA LYS A 387 2.52 3.57 -2.66
C LYS A 387 3.22 3.70 -1.31
N ASP A 388 4.39 4.33 -1.30
CA ASP A 388 5.21 4.43 -0.10
C ASP A 388 4.54 5.28 0.98
N TYR A 389 3.87 6.38 0.58
CA TYR A 389 3.13 7.21 1.51
C TYR A 389 1.95 6.45 2.14
N CYS A 390 1.08 5.82 1.34
CA CYS A 390 -0.05 5.08 1.89
C CYS A 390 0.38 3.88 2.74
N ALA A 391 1.43 3.16 2.33
CA ALA A 391 1.99 2.06 3.12
C ALA A 391 2.60 2.53 4.46
N SER A 392 3.01 3.80 4.57
CA SER A 392 3.43 4.38 5.85
C SER A 392 2.26 4.73 6.77
N GLN A 393 1.03 4.87 6.24
CA GLN A 393 -0.16 5.28 6.99
C GLN A 393 -1.10 4.12 7.32
N PHE A 394 -1.06 3.04 6.53
CA PHE A 394 -1.95 1.89 6.67
C PHE A 394 -1.17 0.58 6.57
N ARG A 395 -1.63 -0.42 7.31
CA ARG A 395 -1.03 -1.75 7.26
C ARG A 395 -1.32 -2.47 5.95
N PHE A 396 -2.49 -2.23 5.37
CA PHE A 396 -2.96 -2.87 4.15
C PHE A 396 -3.44 -1.83 3.16
N CYS A 397 -2.87 -1.83 1.97
CA CYS A 397 -3.33 -0.98 0.89
C CYS A 397 -3.81 -1.86 -0.26
N VAL A 398 -5.08 -1.73 -0.62
CA VAL A 398 -5.71 -2.60 -1.62
C VAL A 398 -6.02 -1.84 -2.91
N ARG A 399 -5.95 -2.55 -4.03
CA ARG A 399 -6.35 -2.02 -5.34
C ARG A 399 -7.28 -2.97 -6.07
N ARG A 400 -8.07 -2.44 -6.98
CA ARG A 400 -8.88 -3.25 -7.91
C ARG A 400 -7.97 -3.86 -8.99
N SER A 401 -8.08 -5.16 -9.18
CA SER A 401 -7.41 -5.91 -10.24
C SER A 401 -7.99 -7.33 -10.23
N SER A 402 -8.00 -8.04 -11.32
CA SER A 402 -8.50 -9.42 -11.37
C SER A 402 -7.38 -10.46 -11.49
N GLU A 403 -6.24 -10.22 -10.86
CA GLU A 403 -5.04 -11.01 -11.12
C GLU A 403 -4.86 -12.22 -10.21
N ARG A 404 -4.87 -12.04 -8.89
CA ARG A 404 -4.48 -13.11 -7.95
C ARG A 404 -4.99 -12.87 -6.53
N PRO A 405 -5.04 -13.93 -5.68
CA PRO A 405 -5.33 -13.78 -4.26
C PRO A 405 -4.20 -13.03 -3.54
N TYR A 406 -4.49 -12.52 -2.37
CA TYR A 406 -3.49 -12.04 -1.41
C TYR A 406 -2.65 -13.23 -0.92
N ASP A 407 -1.33 -13.16 -1.09
CA ASP A 407 -0.37 -14.18 -0.66
C ASP A 407 0.39 -13.63 0.56
N THR A 408 0.07 -14.13 1.74
CA THR A 408 0.65 -13.64 3.00
C THR A 408 2.15 -13.87 3.14
N SER A 409 2.76 -14.66 2.25
CA SER A 409 4.22 -14.86 2.21
C SER A 409 4.95 -13.90 1.29
N LYS A 410 4.26 -13.33 0.30
CA LYS A 410 4.89 -12.52 -0.76
C LYS A 410 4.49 -11.06 -0.74
N ASP A 411 3.25 -10.79 -0.30
CA ASP A 411 2.71 -9.44 -0.30
C ASP A 411 3.05 -8.74 1.02
N ASP A 412 3.64 -7.57 0.91
CA ASP A 412 4.08 -6.76 2.06
C ASP A 412 2.99 -5.83 2.63
N GLY A 413 1.78 -5.92 2.08
CA GLY A 413 0.66 -5.06 2.46
C GLY A 413 0.59 -3.73 1.71
N SER A 414 1.63 -3.29 1.03
CA SER A 414 1.65 -1.99 0.34
C SER A 414 0.78 -1.94 -0.92
N VAL A 415 0.62 -3.08 -1.61
CA VAL A 415 -0.26 -3.22 -2.78
C VAL A 415 -0.85 -4.64 -2.80
N ILE A 416 -2.08 -4.76 -2.35
CA ILE A 416 -2.82 -6.02 -2.34
C ILE A 416 -3.85 -6.00 -3.46
N TYR A 417 -3.85 -7.05 -4.27
CA TYR A 417 -4.78 -7.20 -5.38
C TYR A 417 -6.11 -7.77 -4.93
N ARG A 418 -7.19 -7.34 -5.58
CA ARG A 418 -8.55 -7.84 -5.33
C ARG A 418 -9.17 -8.30 -6.63
N TYR A 419 -9.88 -9.41 -6.61
CA TYR A 419 -10.73 -9.83 -7.72
C TYR A 419 -11.93 -8.89 -7.82
N THR A 420 -12.10 -8.25 -8.97
CA THR A 420 -13.16 -7.27 -9.19
C THR A 420 -14.38 -7.94 -9.77
N ILE A 421 -15.50 -7.84 -9.10
CA ILE A 421 -16.81 -8.24 -9.63
C ILE A 421 -17.26 -7.21 -10.67
N VAL A 422 -17.66 -7.71 -11.81
CA VAL A 422 -18.33 -6.97 -12.87
C VAL A 422 -19.65 -7.64 -13.22
N ARG A 423 -20.52 -6.94 -13.95
CA ARG A 423 -21.89 -7.41 -14.23
C ARG A 423 -21.95 -8.80 -14.88
N GLU A 424 -21.00 -9.11 -15.72
CA GLU A 424 -20.92 -10.38 -16.43
C GLU A 424 -20.03 -11.41 -15.71
N THR A 425 -19.71 -11.23 -14.41
CA THR A 425 -18.91 -12.21 -13.68
C THR A 425 -19.76 -13.45 -13.35
N PRO A 426 -19.57 -14.58 -14.06
CA PRO A 426 -20.36 -15.78 -13.81
C PRO A 426 -20.00 -16.40 -12.46
N LEU A 427 -20.93 -17.16 -11.87
CA LEU A 427 -20.69 -17.85 -10.62
C LEU A 427 -19.52 -18.85 -10.71
N GLU A 428 -19.29 -19.44 -11.86
CA GLU A 428 -18.16 -20.35 -12.14
C GLU A 428 -16.80 -19.63 -12.01
N VAL A 429 -16.71 -18.39 -12.52
CA VAL A 429 -15.49 -17.56 -12.38
C VAL A 429 -15.29 -17.16 -10.92
N PHE A 430 -16.35 -16.74 -10.25
CA PHE A 430 -16.33 -16.44 -8.82
C PHE A 430 -15.85 -17.66 -8.02
N SER A 431 -16.41 -18.83 -8.27
CA SER A 431 -16.01 -20.09 -7.60
C SER A 431 -14.55 -20.45 -7.86
N LEU A 432 -14.05 -20.21 -9.09
CA LEU A 432 -12.64 -20.42 -9.42
C LEU A 432 -11.70 -19.49 -8.65
N TRP A 433 -12.10 -18.23 -8.41
CA TRP A 433 -11.31 -17.33 -7.57
C TRP A 433 -11.26 -17.81 -6.12
N LEU A 434 -12.41 -18.22 -5.58
CA LEU A 434 -12.49 -18.72 -4.21
C LEU A 434 -11.76 -20.05 -4.01
N SER A 435 -11.67 -20.89 -5.02
CA SER A 435 -10.90 -22.16 -4.96
C SER A 435 -9.41 -21.98 -4.70
N LYS A 436 -8.90 -20.74 -4.78
CA LYS A 436 -7.50 -20.39 -4.44
C LYS A 436 -7.31 -20.23 -2.92
N ALA A 437 -8.38 -20.16 -2.13
CA ALA A 437 -8.29 -20.03 -0.67
C ALA A 437 -7.52 -21.20 -0.05
N LYS A 438 -6.51 -20.86 0.78
CA LYS A 438 -5.63 -21.85 1.39
C LYS A 438 -5.18 -21.38 2.78
#